data_4bb7d78d0359a8f9eb65f9200d8aa4f2
#
_entry.id   4bb7d78d0359a8f9eb65f9200d8aa4f2
#
_cell.length_a   1.000
_cell.length_b   1.000
_cell.length_c   1.000
_cell.angle_alpha   90.00
_cell.angle_beta   90.00
_cell.angle_gamma   90.00
#
_symmetry.space_group_name_H-M   'P 1'
#
loop_
_entity.id
_entity.type
_entity.pdbx_description
1 polymer ?
#
loop_
_entity_poly.entity_id
_entity_poly.type
_entity_poly.pdbx_seq_one_letter_code
_entity_poly.pdbx_strand_id
1 'polypeptide(L)'
;MRSIDIIRKKRRFEMFSKKTKEKVLELNSFFGKYNMNYEDKIKKTFTYYDTPTHDLQKSNIVLYKTQIGNFTELNMATEKPSTTFRYTVRTNYKHFTKSIKPHDRLMKHKEFLIDSFKAMFMSSLNFDPEFLMKRLQVAYVIETTSIEYRSANVTGLKITYSFDTDRYTNMYNNIKTEANILTIYQHSPEKTDEDFEDLIGKLTRYLKELTPTNETKIMIARRITAKKAESIEKERLEKMKLELQKKKKKK
;
A
#
# COMPACT_ATOMS: atom_id res chain seq x y z
N MET A 1 11.31 -20.66 15.82
CA MET A 1 11.78 -19.29 15.51
C MET A 1 11.83 -19.18 13.98
N ARG A 2 10.89 -18.44 13.33
CA ARG A 2 10.97 -18.24 11.88
C ARG A 2 12.14 -17.28 11.61
N SER A 3 13.10 -17.68 10.78
CA SER A 3 14.16 -16.78 10.33
C SER A 3 13.47 -15.59 9.66
N ILE A 4 13.83 -14.38 10.07
CA ILE A 4 13.39 -13.16 9.39
C ILE A 4 14.11 -13.15 8.04
N ASP A 5 13.41 -13.59 7.00
CA ASP A 5 13.93 -13.52 5.63
C ASP A 5 14.06 -12.04 5.25
N ILE A 6 15.29 -11.58 5.07
CA ILE A 6 15.56 -10.19 4.68
C ILE A 6 15.04 -9.99 3.25
N ILE A 7 14.09 -9.08 3.10
CA ILE A 7 13.60 -8.67 1.78
C ILE A 7 14.68 -7.85 1.09
N ARG A 8 15.21 -8.36 -0.02
CA ARG A 8 16.24 -7.69 -0.81
C ARG A 8 15.64 -6.78 -1.88
N LYS A 9 14.72 -7.30 -2.68
CA LYS A 9 14.01 -6.56 -3.72
C LYS A 9 12.53 -6.85 -3.66
N LYS A 10 11.74 -5.91 -4.14
CA LYS A 10 10.30 -6.09 -4.36
C LYS A 10 9.86 -5.46 -5.66
N ARG A 11 8.87 -6.06 -6.30
CA ARG A 11 8.12 -5.49 -7.41
C ARG A 11 6.64 -5.57 -7.10
N ARG A 12 5.91 -4.53 -7.46
CA ARG A 12 4.47 -4.45 -7.22
C ARG A 12 3.73 -4.20 -8.50
N PHE A 13 2.56 -4.81 -8.62
CA PHE A 13 1.68 -4.71 -9.79
C PHE A 13 0.24 -4.55 -9.34
N GLU A 14 -0.51 -3.70 -10.03
CA GLU A 14 -1.96 -3.73 -9.96
C GLU A 14 -2.47 -4.84 -10.89
N MET A 15 -3.45 -5.60 -10.41
CA MET A 15 -4.09 -6.68 -11.18
C MET A 15 -5.52 -6.26 -11.52
N PHE A 16 -5.90 -6.31 -12.78
CA PHE A 16 -7.25 -5.96 -13.23
C PHE A 16 -8.30 -7.02 -12.88
N SER A 17 -7.89 -8.27 -12.63
CA SER A 17 -8.79 -9.38 -12.37
C SER A 17 -8.24 -10.33 -11.29
N LYS A 18 -9.15 -10.92 -10.52
CA LYS A 18 -8.79 -12.02 -9.60
C LYS A 18 -8.26 -13.25 -10.34
N LYS A 19 -8.70 -13.49 -11.58
CA LYS A 19 -8.19 -14.57 -12.45
C LYS A 19 -6.72 -14.39 -12.82
N THR A 20 -6.18 -13.17 -12.74
CA THR A 20 -4.75 -12.89 -12.99
C THR A 20 -3.85 -13.65 -12.03
N LYS A 21 -4.31 -13.92 -10.78
CA LYS A 21 -3.58 -14.73 -9.81
C LYS A 21 -3.31 -16.14 -10.36
N GLU A 22 -4.32 -16.82 -10.86
CA GLU A 22 -4.22 -18.18 -11.41
C GLU A 22 -3.21 -18.20 -12.56
N LYS A 23 -3.31 -17.25 -13.49
CA LYS A 23 -2.38 -17.08 -14.60
C LYS A 23 -0.94 -16.84 -14.14
N VAL A 24 -0.71 -16.06 -13.08
CA VAL A 24 0.64 -15.85 -12.51
C VAL A 24 1.20 -17.17 -11.98
N LEU A 25 0.39 -17.94 -11.25
CA LEU A 25 0.80 -19.22 -10.68
C LEU A 25 1.12 -20.25 -11.77
N GLU A 26 0.28 -20.33 -12.81
CA GLU A 26 0.49 -21.21 -13.98
C GLU A 26 1.78 -20.85 -14.71
N LEU A 27 1.98 -19.59 -15.05
CA LEU A 27 3.20 -19.13 -15.73
C LEU A 27 4.44 -19.35 -14.89
N ASN A 28 4.37 -19.17 -13.59
CA ASN A 28 5.50 -19.42 -12.72
C ASN A 28 5.91 -20.90 -12.75
N SER A 29 4.97 -21.83 -12.75
CA SER A 29 5.28 -23.27 -12.90
C SER A 29 5.84 -23.61 -14.28
N PHE A 30 5.36 -22.95 -15.33
CA PHE A 30 5.81 -23.16 -16.72
C PHE A 30 7.24 -22.62 -16.97
N PHE A 31 7.54 -21.39 -16.48
CA PHE A 31 8.85 -20.78 -16.72
C PHE A 31 9.92 -21.20 -15.73
N GLY A 32 9.52 -21.72 -14.57
CA GLY A 32 10.42 -21.61 -13.46
C GLY A 32 11.04 -22.87 -12.95
N LYS A 33 10.57 -24.00 -13.24
CA LYS A 33 11.01 -25.15 -12.42
C LYS A 33 10.86 -24.82 -10.92
N TYR A 34 9.87 -23.96 -10.59
CA TYR A 34 9.61 -23.49 -9.24
C TYR A 34 8.49 -24.31 -8.62
N ASN A 35 8.77 -24.94 -7.52
CA ASN A 35 7.70 -25.48 -6.68
C ASN A 35 7.07 -24.34 -5.89
N MET A 36 5.78 -24.10 -6.13
CA MET A 36 5.00 -23.09 -5.43
C MET A 36 4.32 -23.73 -4.23
N ASN A 37 4.73 -23.34 -3.04
CA ASN A 37 4.08 -23.77 -1.80
C ASN A 37 3.15 -22.65 -1.31
N TYR A 38 1.89 -22.99 -1.11
CA TYR A 38 0.95 -22.11 -0.37
C TYR A 38 1.45 -21.98 1.07
N GLU A 39 1.60 -20.75 1.53
CA GLU A 39 2.11 -20.51 2.88
C GLU A 39 0.99 -20.11 3.84
N ASP A 40 0.26 -19.05 3.54
CA ASP A 40 -0.71 -18.54 4.49
C ASP A 40 -1.72 -17.57 3.88
N LYS A 41 -2.84 -17.40 4.60
CA LYS A 41 -3.82 -16.34 4.36
C LYS A 41 -3.80 -15.37 5.52
N ILE A 42 -3.26 -14.20 5.32
CA ILE A 42 -3.02 -13.19 6.34
C ILE A 42 -4.00 -12.03 6.17
N LYS A 43 -4.68 -11.65 7.24
CA LYS A 43 -5.47 -10.42 7.30
C LYS A 43 -4.66 -9.33 7.98
N LYS A 44 -4.58 -8.16 7.34
CA LYS A 44 -3.88 -6.97 7.82
C LYS A 44 -4.82 -5.78 7.75
N THR A 45 -4.78 -4.91 8.76
CA THR A 45 -5.51 -3.64 8.72
C THR A 45 -4.50 -2.51 8.89
N PHE A 46 -4.56 -1.54 7.97
CA PHE A 46 -3.78 -0.31 8.05
C PHE A 46 -4.74 0.85 8.30
N THR A 47 -4.52 1.56 9.39
CA THR A 47 -5.28 2.78 9.72
C THR A 47 -4.36 3.97 9.56
N TYR A 48 -4.58 4.78 8.54
CA TYR A 48 -3.79 5.99 8.26
C TYR A 48 -4.44 7.20 8.91
N TYR A 49 -3.59 8.06 9.45
CA TYR A 49 -4.00 9.28 10.13
C TYR A 49 -3.49 10.51 9.37
N ASP A 50 -4.30 11.55 9.32
CA ASP A 50 -3.93 12.86 8.82
C ASP A 50 -4.83 13.94 9.46
N THR A 51 -4.55 15.19 9.23
CA THR A 51 -5.43 16.30 9.62
C THR A 51 -6.53 16.51 8.57
N PRO A 52 -7.62 17.23 8.89
CA PRO A 52 -8.63 17.60 7.90
C PRO A 52 -8.06 18.37 6.70
N THR A 53 -6.95 19.06 6.90
CA THR A 53 -6.25 19.87 5.88
C THR A 53 -5.13 19.11 5.17
N HIS A 54 -4.99 17.80 5.43
CA HIS A 54 -3.98 16.90 4.83
C HIS A 54 -2.53 17.36 5.07
N ASP A 55 -2.23 17.83 6.29
CA ASP A 55 -0.92 18.42 6.59
C ASP A 55 0.21 17.40 6.54
N LEU A 56 -0.03 16.15 6.96
CA LEU A 56 0.98 15.08 6.86
C LEU A 56 1.24 14.73 5.40
N GLN A 57 0.19 14.57 4.59
CA GLN A 57 0.31 14.30 3.16
C GLN A 57 1.09 15.40 2.45
N LYS A 58 0.78 16.67 2.69
CA LYS A 58 1.48 17.82 2.12
C LYS A 58 2.96 17.85 2.49
N SER A 59 3.30 17.32 3.66
CA SER A 59 4.67 17.21 4.16
C SER A 59 5.38 15.91 3.76
N ASN A 60 4.75 15.08 2.90
CA ASN A 60 5.25 13.74 2.52
C ASN A 60 5.51 12.83 3.74
N ILE A 61 4.66 12.92 4.74
CA ILE A 61 4.72 12.07 5.94
C ILE A 61 3.49 11.17 5.95
N VAL A 62 3.70 9.92 6.32
CA VAL A 62 2.64 8.96 6.60
C VAL A 62 2.70 8.53 8.06
N LEU A 63 1.58 8.63 8.75
CA LEU A 63 1.36 8.09 10.09
C LEU A 63 0.29 7.01 9.97
N TYR A 64 0.62 5.79 10.38
CA TYR A 64 -0.34 4.69 10.29
C TYR A 64 -0.14 3.65 11.39
N LYS A 65 -1.24 3.02 11.76
CA LYS A 65 -1.28 1.83 12.59
C LYS A 65 -1.43 0.61 11.71
N THR A 66 -0.56 -0.40 11.87
CA THR A 66 -0.68 -1.73 11.25
C THR A 66 -1.14 -2.72 12.29
N GLN A 67 -2.16 -3.50 11.97
CA GLN A 67 -2.63 -4.59 12.82
C GLN A 67 -2.64 -5.91 12.04
N ILE A 68 -2.01 -6.94 12.62
CA ILE A 68 -1.97 -8.32 12.10
C ILE A 68 -2.28 -9.25 13.26
N GLY A 69 -3.50 -9.77 13.32
CA GLY A 69 -3.97 -10.52 14.49
C GLY A 69 -3.87 -9.67 15.77
N ASN A 70 -3.14 -10.16 16.76
CA ASN A 70 -2.89 -9.46 18.03
C ASN A 70 -1.66 -8.54 17.99
N PHE A 71 -0.88 -8.58 16.92
CA PHE A 71 0.28 -7.71 16.75
C PHE A 71 -0.15 -6.37 16.17
N THR A 72 0.27 -5.29 16.82
CA THR A 72 -0.05 -3.95 16.36
C THR A 72 1.16 -3.04 16.49
N GLU A 73 1.43 -2.27 15.44
CA GLU A 73 2.47 -1.26 15.41
C GLU A 73 1.91 0.09 14.99
N LEU A 74 2.45 1.13 15.61
CA LEU A 74 2.31 2.51 15.18
C LEU A 74 3.56 2.91 14.41
N ASN A 75 3.39 3.39 13.20
CA ASN A 75 4.46 3.69 12.25
C ASN A 75 4.36 5.14 11.79
N MET A 76 5.49 5.84 11.74
CA MET A 76 5.64 7.14 11.09
C MET A 76 6.81 7.09 10.12
N ALA A 77 6.58 7.45 8.87
CA ALA A 77 7.61 7.40 7.83
C ALA A 77 7.48 8.55 6.85
N THR A 78 8.58 8.87 6.16
CA THR A 78 8.50 9.73 4.96
C THR A 78 7.83 8.95 3.84
N GLU A 79 6.83 9.56 3.20
CA GLU A 79 6.20 8.99 2.01
C GLU A 79 7.10 9.23 0.80
N LYS A 80 7.70 8.18 0.29
CA LYS A 80 8.41 8.23 -1.00
C LYS A 80 7.80 7.20 -1.92
N PRO A 81 7.48 7.58 -3.17
CA PRO A 81 7.28 6.59 -4.20
C PRO A 81 8.53 5.72 -4.22
N SER A 82 8.39 4.41 -4.24
CA SER A 82 9.52 3.51 -4.36
C SER A 82 10.06 3.65 -5.79
N THR A 83 10.85 4.68 -6.02
CA THR A 83 11.64 4.80 -7.23
C THR A 83 12.71 3.72 -7.18
N THR A 84 12.33 2.54 -7.56
CA THR A 84 13.26 1.45 -7.80
C THR A 84 13.76 1.59 -9.22
N PHE A 85 14.67 2.49 -9.47
CA PHE A 85 15.63 2.32 -10.56
C PHE A 85 16.92 3.03 -10.21
N ARG A 86 17.96 2.21 -9.98
CA ARG A 86 19.39 2.53 -10.04
C ARG A 86 19.78 3.84 -9.36
N TYR A 87 20.58 3.69 -8.38
CA TYR A 87 21.23 4.61 -7.46
C TYR A 87 20.47 4.74 -6.13
N THR A 88 21.04 4.09 -5.17
CA THR A 88 20.93 4.37 -3.75
C THR A 88 21.41 5.80 -3.49
N VAL A 89 20.65 6.79 -3.90
CA VAL A 89 20.72 8.05 -3.19
C VAL A 89 20.16 7.69 -1.82
N ARG A 90 20.99 7.72 -0.80
CA ARG A 90 20.61 7.75 0.62
C ARG A 90 19.76 9.00 0.84
N THR A 91 18.56 8.97 0.30
CA THR A 91 17.57 9.96 0.66
C THR A 91 17.24 9.72 2.12
N ASN A 92 17.14 10.75 2.92
CA ASN A 92 16.84 10.75 4.35
C ASN A 92 15.46 10.09 4.65
N TYR A 93 15.35 8.78 4.34
CA TYR A 93 14.18 8.00 4.68
C TYR A 93 14.18 7.82 6.19
N LYS A 94 13.23 8.47 6.85
CA LYS A 94 13.02 8.33 8.28
C LYS A 94 11.84 7.40 8.49
N HIS A 95 12.01 6.42 9.35
CA HIS A 95 10.95 5.50 9.73
C HIS A 95 11.05 5.23 11.23
N PHE A 96 9.98 5.53 11.93
CA PHE A 96 9.83 5.31 13.37
C PHE A 96 8.72 4.30 13.59
N THR A 97 8.97 3.31 14.43
CA THR A 97 8.02 2.24 14.75
C THR A 97 7.94 2.03 16.24
N LYS A 98 6.73 1.81 16.74
CA LYS A 98 6.46 1.46 18.13
C LYS A 98 5.41 0.35 18.20
N SER A 99 5.71 -0.74 18.88
CA SER A 99 4.72 -1.77 19.21
C SER A 99 3.71 -1.22 20.24
N ILE A 100 2.44 -1.42 19.98
CA ILE A 100 1.33 -0.93 20.80
C ILE A 100 0.26 -2.01 20.98
N LYS A 101 -0.66 -1.82 21.90
CA LYS A 101 -1.82 -2.73 22.03
C LYS A 101 -2.86 -2.42 20.93
N PRO A 102 -3.60 -3.43 20.42
CA PRO A 102 -4.59 -3.23 19.34
C PRO A 102 -5.62 -2.15 19.62
N HIS A 103 -6.04 -2.01 20.87
CA HIS A 103 -7.08 -1.05 21.30
C HIS A 103 -6.53 0.27 21.82
N ASP A 104 -5.20 0.47 21.80
CA ASP A 104 -4.64 1.73 22.26
C ASP A 104 -5.08 2.89 21.34
N ARG A 105 -5.54 3.96 21.98
CA ARG A 105 -5.80 5.22 21.28
C ARG A 105 -4.49 5.92 20.96
N LEU A 106 -4.45 6.64 19.85
CA LEU A 106 -3.25 7.31 19.37
C LEU A 106 -2.62 8.23 20.44
N MET A 107 -3.44 8.98 21.19
CA MET A 107 -3.01 9.90 22.23
C MET A 107 -2.30 9.25 23.43
N LYS A 108 -2.44 7.94 23.63
CA LYS A 108 -1.69 7.19 24.65
C LYS A 108 -0.19 7.13 24.33
N HIS A 109 0.17 7.38 23.07
CA HIS A 109 1.55 7.35 22.56
C HIS A 109 2.06 8.76 22.22
N LYS A 110 1.59 9.77 22.96
CA LYS A 110 1.89 11.19 22.72
C LYS A 110 3.39 11.47 22.61
N GLU A 111 4.19 10.97 23.53
CA GLU A 111 5.65 11.19 23.54
C GLU A 111 6.31 10.66 22.25
N PHE A 112 6.02 9.41 21.90
CA PHE A 112 6.54 8.82 20.65
C PHE A 112 6.16 9.66 19.43
N LEU A 113 4.93 10.15 19.36
CA LEU A 113 4.46 10.96 18.25
C LEU A 113 5.16 12.31 18.19
N ILE A 114 5.31 13.00 19.34
CA ILE A 114 6.00 14.28 19.42
C ILE A 114 7.45 14.13 18.96
N ASP A 115 8.17 13.13 19.48
CA ASP A 115 9.58 12.91 19.13
C ASP A 115 9.74 12.56 17.65
N SER A 116 8.86 11.69 17.13
CA SER A 116 8.85 11.34 15.72
C SER A 116 8.54 12.55 14.84
N PHE A 117 7.57 13.37 15.19
CA PHE A 117 7.25 14.59 14.45
C PHE A 117 8.40 15.60 14.50
N LYS A 118 8.98 15.85 15.66
CA LYS A 118 10.17 16.72 15.77
C LYS A 118 11.29 16.23 14.86
N ALA A 119 11.57 14.92 14.86
CA ALA A 119 12.59 14.34 14.00
C ALA A 119 12.25 14.44 12.50
N MET A 120 10.97 14.39 12.11
CA MET A 120 10.52 14.51 10.72
C MET A 120 10.58 15.97 10.22
N PHE A 121 10.17 16.92 11.06
CA PHE A 121 10.02 18.33 10.70
C PHE A 121 11.19 19.23 11.14
N MET A 122 12.37 18.65 11.39
CA MET A 122 13.57 19.37 11.91
C MET A 122 13.93 20.67 11.18
N SER A 123 13.40 20.90 9.97
CA SER A 123 13.69 22.09 9.16
C SER A 123 12.60 23.17 9.19
N SER A 124 11.46 22.95 9.87
CA SER A 124 10.34 23.90 9.88
C SER A 124 10.32 24.67 11.20
N LEU A 125 10.69 25.94 11.16
CA LEU A 125 10.80 26.83 12.33
C LEU A 125 9.47 27.07 13.08
N ASN A 126 8.31 26.77 12.47
CA ASN A 126 6.97 27.06 13.03
C ASN A 126 6.12 25.79 13.24
N PHE A 127 6.74 24.65 13.45
CA PHE A 127 6.01 23.40 13.62
C PHE A 127 5.67 23.15 15.10
N ASP A 128 4.37 23.11 15.43
CA ASP A 128 3.86 22.70 16.74
C ASP A 128 3.31 21.26 16.68
N PRO A 129 4.07 20.27 17.19
CA PRO A 129 3.63 18.88 17.22
C PRO A 129 2.34 18.64 18.00
N GLU A 130 2.11 19.39 19.09
CA GLU A 130 0.91 19.22 19.91
C GLU A 130 -0.34 19.73 19.21
N PHE A 131 -0.24 20.84 18.51
CA PHE A 131 -1.32 21.36 17.69
C PHE A 131 -1.68 20.38 16.56
N LEU A 132 -0.68 19.84 15.87
CA LEU A 132 -0.89 18.83 14.82
C LEU A 132 -1.61 17.59 15.40
N MET A 133 -1.13 17.07 16.52
CA MET A 133 -1.69 15.88 17.16
C MET A 133 -3.16 16.02 17.54
N LYS A 134 -3.57 17.19 18.03
CA LYS A 134 -4.98 17.46 18.39
C LYS A 134 -5.92 17.41 17.18
N ARG A 135 -5.40 17.61 15.99
CA ARG A 135 -6.15 17.61 14.72
C ARG A 135 -6.09 16.29 13.97
N LEU A 136 -5.29 15.32 14.44
CA LEU A 136 -5.21 14.01 13.80
C LEU A 136 -6.53 13.26 13.88
N GLN A 137 -6.96 12.77 12.75
CA GLN A 137 -8.11 11.88 12.61
C GLN A 137 -7.77 10.72 11.69
N VAL A 138 -8.61 9.69 11.69
CA VAL A 138 -8.49 8.60 10.72
C VAL A 138 -8.83 9.15 9.34
N ALA A 139 -7.86 9.05 8.43
CA ALA A 139 -7.99 9.51 7.05
C ALA A 139 -8.38 8.37 6.11
N TYR A 140 -7.71 7.21 6.25
CA TYR A 140 -7.97 6.02 5.45
C TYR A 140 -7.90 4.77 6.30
N VAL A 141 -8.75 3.80 5.98
CA VAL A 141 -8.64 2.43 6.47
C VAL A 141 -8.43 1.52 5.26
N ILE A 142 -7.42 0.66 5.32
CA ILE A 142 -7.12 -0.34 4.30
C ILE A 142 -7.17 -1.72 4.95
N GLU A 143 -8.13 -2.53 4.55
CA GLU A 143 -8.23 -3.91 4.96
C GLU A 143 -7.65 -4.79 3.87
N THR A 144 -6.54 -5.46 4.17
CA THR A 144 -5.83 -6.34 3.23
C THR A 144 -6.07 -7.79 3.58
N THR A 145 -6.45 -8.59 2.60
CA THR A 145 -6.36 -10.05 2.67
C THR A 145 -5.24 -10.47 1.74
N SER A 146 -4.12 -10.93 2.29
CA SER A 146 -2.97 -11.44 1.55
C SER A 146 -3.04 -12.95 1.46
N ILE A 147 -2.75 -13.50 0.28
CA ILE A 147 -2.50 -14.93 0.07
C ILE A 147 -1.06 -15.04 -0.41
N GLU A 148 -0.22 -15.71 0.36
CA GLU A 148 1.20 -15.81 0.10
C GLU A 148 1.59 -17.19 -0.44
N TYR A 149 2.47 -17.21 -1.44
CA TYR A 149 3.09 -18.39 -1.99
C TYR A 149 4.60 -18.22 -1.99
N ARG A 150 5.32 -19.19 -1.48
CA ARG A 150 6.79 -19.21 -1.54
C ARG A 150 7.27 -20.14 -2.62
N SER A 151 8.36 -19.76 -3.24
CA SER A 151 9.00 -20.53 -4.28
C SER A 151 10.52 -20.37 -4.20
N ALA A 152 11.22 -21.45 -4.56
CA ALA A 152 12.66 -21.44 -4.73
C ALA A 152 13.02 -22.20 -6.00
N ASN A 153 14.03 -21.72 -6.73
CA ASN A 153 14.55 -22.39 -7.90
C ASN A 153 15.91 -23.09 -7.62
N VAL A 154 16.39 -23.81 -8.60
CA VAL A 154 17.68 -24.52 -8.53
C VAL A 154 18.89 -23.58 -8.45
N THR A 155 18.77 -22.32 -8.90
CA THR A 155 19.84 -21.30 -8.81
C THR A 155 19.91 -20.65 -7.43
N GLY A 156 18.96 -20.96 -6.54
CA GLY A 156 18.88 -20.41 -5.19
C GLY A 156 18.06 -19.12 -5.11
N LEU A 157 17.35 -18.71 -6.18
CA LEU A 157 16.40 -17.60 -6.12
C LEU A 157 15.20 -18.01 -5.25
N LYS A 158 15.04 -17.31 -4.13
CA LYS A 158 13.90 -17.45 -3.21
C LYS A 158 12.97 -16.25 -3.34
N ILE A 159 11.72 -16.51 -3.62
CA ILE A 159 10.70 -15.47 -3.84
C ILE A 159 9.44 -15.76 -3.04
N THR A 160 8.72 -14.69 -2.70
CA THR A 160 7.36 -14.76 -2.17
C THR A 160 6.45 -13.94 -3.07
N TYR A 161 5.38 -14.54 -3.53
CA TYR A 161 4.26 -13.86 -4.18
C TYR A 161 3.21 -13.56 -3.12
N SER A 162 2.88 -12.29 -2.93
CA SER A 162 1.77 -11.86 -2.07
C SER A 162 0.67 -11.32 -2.97
N PHE A 163 -0.46 -12.02 -3.00
CA PHE A 163 -1.67 -11.60 -3.69
C PHE A 163 -2.58 -10.92 -2.68
N ASP A 164 -2.60 -9.61 -2.74
CA ASP A 164 -3.37 -8.78 -1.83
C ASP A 164 -4.71 -8.39 -2.47
N THR A 165 -5.82 -8.64 -1.76
CA THR A 165 -7.07 -7.96 -2.01
C THR A 165 -7.20 -6.86 -0.98
N ASP A 166 -7.07 -5.62 -1.41
CA ASP A 166 -7.10 -4.43 -0.58
C ASP A 166 -8.48 -3.76 -0.70
N ARG A 167 -9.16 -3.57 0.44
CA ARG A 167 -10.37 -2.76 0.54
C ARG A 167 -10.02 -1.43 1.18
N TYR A 168 -10.27 -0.36 0.45
CA TYR A 168 -9.94 1.00 0.85
C TYR A 168 -11.20 1.74 1.28
N THR A 169 -11.14 2.40 2.43
CA THR A 169 -12.16 3.33 2.89
C THR A 169 -11.53 4.69 3.11
N ASN A 170 -11.97 5.69 2.35
CA ASN A 170 -11.62 7.08 2.59
C ASN A 170 -12.60 7.63 3.63
N MET A 171 -12.07 8.00 4.81
CA MET A 171 -12.88 8.43 5.96
C MET A 171 -13.36 9.88 5.86
N TYR A 172 -12.81 10.69 4.93
CA TYR A 172 -13.27 12.06 4.71
C TYR A 172 -14.61 12.14 3.98
N ASN A 173 -14.85 11.22 3.06
CA ASN A 173 -16.05 11.21 2.22
C ASN A 173 -16.78 9.85 2.20
N ASN A 174 -16.35 8.92 3.02
CA ASN A 174 -16.91 7.58 3.19
C ASN A 174 -16.94 6.73 1.88
N ILE A 175 -16.07 7.05 0.94
CA ILE A 175 -15.95 6.30 -0.32
C ILE A 175 -15.19 5.01 -0.08
N LYS A 176 -15.80 3.90 -0.52
CA LYS A 176 -15.22 2.55 -0.46
C LYS A 176 -14.90 2.04 -1.86
N THR A 177 -13.75 1.40 -1.99
CA THR A 177 -13.32 0.75 -3.24
C THR A 177 -12.40 -0.43 -2.95
N GLU A 178 -12.08 -1.22 -3.97
CA GLU A 178 -11.23 -2.41 -3.85
C GLU A 178 -10.20 -2.41 -4.98
N ALA A 179 -9.00 -2.93 -4.69
CA ALA A 179 -8.02 -3.27 -5.72
C ALA A 179 -7.31 -4.59 -5.39
N ASN A 180 -6.83 -5.26 -6.43
CA ASN A 180 -6.01 -6.45 -6.30
C ASN A 180 -4.56 -6.09 -6.64
N ILE A 181 -3.66 -6.42 -5.73
CA ILE A 181 -2.24 -6.07 -5.83
C ILE A 181 -1.42 -7.35 -5.74
N LEU A 182 -0.51 -7.54 -6.69
CA LEU A 182 0.54 -8.53 -6.60
C LEU A 182 1.82 -7.85 -6.13
N THR A 183 2.42 -8.38 -5.07
CA THR A 183 3.77 -7.99 -4.66
C THR A 183 4.68 -9.21 -4.70
N ILE A 184 5.80 -9.09 -5.39
CA ILE A 184 6.81 -10.14 -5.50
C ILE A 184 8.03 -9.71 -4.71
N TYR A 185 8.42 -10.51 -3.72
CA TYR A 185 9.57 -10.27 -2.85
C TYR A 185 10.69 -11.24 -3.19
N GLN A 186 11.90 -10.73 -3.31
CA GLN A 186 13.13 -11.52 -3.38
C GLN A 186 13.77 -11.57 -2.00
N HIS A 187 14.09 -12.79 -1.53
CA HIS A 187 14.77 -13.04 -0.25
C HIS A 187 16.16 -13.62 -0.42
N SER A 188 16.57 -13.93 -1.63
CA SER A 188 17.83 -14.57 -1.96
C SER A 188 18.99 -13.57 -2.11
N PRO A 189 20.26 -14.05 -2.11
CA PRO A 189 21.42 -13.17 -2.23
C PRO A 189 21.53 -12.49 -3.59
N GLU A 190 22.43 -11.51 -3.68
CA GLU A 190 22.67 -10.62 -4.84
C GLU A 190 22.90 -11.35 -6.15
N LYS A 191 23.62 -12.47 -6.11
CA LYS A 191 23.91 -13.29 -7.28
C LYS A 191 22.67 -13.77 -8.04
N THR A 192 21.47 -13.66 -7.45
CA THR A 192 20.20 -14.06 -8.08
C THR A 192 19.39 -12.86 -8.59
N ASP A 193 19.98 -11.66 -8.62
CA ASP A 193 19.28 -10.45 -9.03
C ASP A 193 18.87 -10.47 -10.50
N GLU A 194 19.72 -11.03 -11.37
CA GLU A 194 19.43 -11.18 -12.80
C GLU A 194 18.28 -12.16 -13.04
N ASP A 195 18.28 -13.30 -12.34
CA ASP A 195 17.18 -14.27 -12.40
C ASP A 195 15.85 -13.65 -11.95
N PHE A 196 15.90 -12.79 -10.92
CA PHE A 196 14.71 -12.07 -10.45
C PHE A 196 14.18 -11.10 -11.50
N GLU A 197 15.05 -10.30 -12.12
CA GLU A 197 14.63 -9.34 -13.16
C GLU A 197 14.15 -10.07 -14.42
N ASP A 198 14.76 -11.20 -14.80
CA ASP A 198 14.29 -12.02 -15.91
C ASP A 198 12.89 -12.58 -15.65
N LEU A 199 12.66 -13.10 -14.44
CA LEU A 199 11.32 -13.55 -14.02
C LEU A 199 10.29 -12.43 -14.13
N ILE A 200 10.61 -11.24 -13.60
CA ILE A 200 9.73 -10.06 -13.68
C ILE A 200 9.47 -9.67 -15.14
N GLY A 201 10.53 -9.66 -15.98
CA GLY A 201 10.42 -9.39 -17.42
C GLY A 201 9.50 -10.38 -18.15
N LYS A 202 9.62 -11.66 -17.83
CA LYS A 202 8.74 -12.71 -18.39
C LYS A 202 7.29 -12.49 -17.95
N LEU A 203 7.04 -12.31 -16.64
CA LEU A 203 5.68 -12.10 -16.13
C LEU A 203 5.01 -10.88 -16.81
N THR A 204 5.70 -9.75 -16.91
CA THR A 204 5.14 -8.54 -17.53
C THR A 204 4.94 -8.66 -19.04
N ARG A 205 5.76 -9.46 -19.71
CA ARG A 205 5.62 -9.72 -21.16
C ARG A 205 4.39 -10.56 -21.47
N TYR A 206 4.13 -11.60 -20.68
CA TYR A 206 3.05 -12.55 -20.94
C TYR A 206 1.71 -12.15 -20.30
N LEU A 207 1.74 -11.40 -19.19
CA LEU A 207 0.54 -10.97 -18.48
C LEU A 207 0.32 -9.47 -18.63
N LYS A 208 -0.36 -9.08 -19.70
CA LYS A 208 -0.72 -7.67 -19.97
C LYS A 208 -1.66 -7.08 -18.90
N GLU A 209 -2.31 -7.92 -18.11
CA GLU A 209 -3.16 -7.51 -17.00
C GLU A 209 -2.37 -7.06 -15.76
N LEU A 210 -1.05 -7.23 -15.74
CA LEU A 210 -0.18 -6.72 -14.69
C LEU A 210 0.31 -5.32 -15.05
N THR A 211 -0.10 -4.32 -14.29
CA THR A 211 0.42 -2.96 -14.42
C THR A 211 1.45 -2.69 -13.33
N PRO A 212 2.73 -2.49 -13.67
CA PRO A 212 3.74 -2.16 -12.67
C PRO A 212 3.37 -0.88 -11.92
N THR A 213 3.54 -0.86 -10.61
CA THR A 213 3.31 0.32 -9.79
C THR A 213 4.39 0.49 -8.73
N ASN A 214 4.83 1.72 -8.55
CA ASN A 214 5.73 2.13 -7.47
C ASN A 214 4.96 2.80 -6.32
N GLU A 215 3.64 2.90 -6.43
CA GLU A 215 2.81 3.53 -5.42
C GLU A 215 2.76 2.71 -4.13
N THR A 216 2.76 3.39 -3.01
CA THR A 216 2.45 2.79 -1.69
C THR A 216 0.96 2.47 -1.60
N LYS A 217 0.56 1.64 -0.63
CA LYS A 217 -0.87 1.33 -0.41
C LYS A 217 -1.71 2.60 -0.21
N ILE A 218 -1.20 3.59 0.52
CA ILE A 218 -1.93 4.84 0.75
C ILE A 218 -2.01 5.71 -0.51
N MET A 219 -0.98 5.72 -1.36
CA MET A 219 -1.03 6.44 -2.65
C MET A 219 -2.09 5.81 -3.57
N ILE A 220 -2.11 4.48 -3.66
CA ILE A 220 -3.14 3.76 -4.40
C ILE A 220 -4.53 4.09 -3.82
N ALA A 221 -4.71 4.04 -2.49
CA ALA A 221 -5.96 4.38 -1.84
C ALA A 221 -6.46 5.79 -2.21
N ARG A 222 -5.58 6.78 -2.13
CA ARG A 222 -5.90 8.17 -2.50
C ARG A 222 -6.33 8.26 -3.96
N ARG A 223 -5.55 7.69 -4.87
CA ARG A 223 -5.83 7.74 -6.32
C ARG A 223 -7.15 7.08 -6.70
N ILE A 224 -7.40 5.85 -6.22
CA ILE A 224 -8.61 5.12 -6.63
C ILE A 224 -9.88 5.63 -5.95
N THR A 225 -9.80 6.12 -4.70
CA THR A 225 -10.96 6.75 -4.04
C THR A 225 -11.28 8.11 -4.64
N ALA A 226 -10.29 8.90 -5.09
CA ALA A 226 -10.50 10.14 -5.81
C ALA A 226 -11.20 9.89 -7.15
N LYS A 227 -10.71 8.95 -7.97
CA LYS A 227 -11.36 8.56 -9.24
C LYS A 227 -12.82 8.11 -9.03
N LYS A 228 -13.08 7.36 -7.96
CA LYS A 228 -14.44 6.93 -7.63
C LYS A 228 -15.33 8.11 -7.23
N ALA A 229 -14.79 9.08 -6.46
CA ALA A 229 -15.49 10.31 -6.11
C ALA A 229 -15.89 11.10 -7.35
N GLU A 230 -14.97 11.31 -8.29
CA GLU A 230 -15.20 11.99 -9.56
C GLU A 230 -16.29 11.30 -10.41
N SER A 231 -16.25 9.95 -10.46
CA SER A 231 -17.28 9.17 -11.17
C SER A 231 -18.67 9.37 -10.55
N ILE A 232 -18.78 9.32 -9.23
CA ILE A 232 -20.04 9.52 -8.51
C ILE A 232 -20.58 10.93 -8.77
N GLU A 233 -19.73 11.95 -8.71
CA GLU A 233 -20.14 13.33 -8.94
C GLU A 233 -20.60 13.55 -10.40
N LYS A 234 -19.89 12.97 -11.36
CA LYS A 234 -20.30 13.00 -12.78
C LYS A 234 -21.68 12.40 -13.00
N GLU A 235 -21.91 11.21 -12.44
CA GLU A 235 -23.22 10.54 -12.53
C GLU A 235 -24.35 11.38 -11.89
N ARG A 236 -24.05 12.03 -10.76
CA ARG A 236 -24.99 12.93 -10.08
C ARG A 236 -25.36 14.13 -10.97
N LEU A 237 -24.36 14.77 -11.56
CA LEU A 237 -24.57 15.91 -12.47
C LEU A 237 -25.37 15.51 -13.71
N GLU A 238 -25.11 14.35 -14.28
CA GLU A 238 -25.88 13.85 -15.45
C GLU A 238 -27.35 13.59 -15.07
N LYS A 239 -27.62 12.99 -13.92
CA LYS A 239 -29.00 12.79 -13.43
C LYS A 239 -29.72 14.13 -13.23
N MET A 240 -29.06 15.11 -12.62
CA MET A 240 -29.65 16.45 -12.44
C MET A 240 -29.99 17.13 -13.79
N LYS A 241 -29.10 17.03 -14.78
CA LYS A 241 -29.37 17.55 -16.13
C LYS A 241 -30.58 16.90 -16.77
N LEU A 242 -30.68 15.57 -16.67
CA LEU A 242 -31.85 14.83 -17.22
C LEU A 242 -33.17 15.22 -16.53
N GLU A 243 -33.15 15.41 -15.21
CA GLU A 243 -34.33 15.86 -14.47
C GLU A 243 -34.77 17.27 -14.88
N LEU A 244 -33.81 18.18 -15.06
CA LEU A 244 -34.09 19.55 -15.54
C LEU A 244 -34.69 19.56 -16.97
N GLN A 245 -34.18 18.70 -17.87
CA GLN A 245 -34.73 18.55 -19.20
C GLN A 245 -36.15 18.00 -19.20
N LYS A 246 -36.46 17.01 -18.34
CA LYS A 246 -37.81 16.46 -18.16
C LYS A 246 -38.80 17.53 -17.64
N LYS A 247 -38.35 18.38 -16.71
CA LYS A 247 -39.19 19.50 -16.21
C LYS A 247 -39.46 20.57 -17.26
N LYS A 248 -38.50 20.86 -18.17
CA LYS A 248 -38.70 21.80 -19.28
C LYS A 248 -39.64 21.28 -20.34
N LYS A 249 -39.74 19.97 -20.56
CA LYS A 249 -40.65 19.34 -21.54
C LYS A 249 -42.09 19.21 -21.02
N LYS A 250 -42.33 19.41 -19.71
CA LYS A 250 -43.68 19.35 -19.11
C LYS A 250 -44.32 20.71 -18.92
N LYS A 251 -43.63 21.79 -19.25
CA LYS A 251 -44.13 23.15 -19.38
C LYS A 251 -44.34 23.48 -20.85
#